data_4e078aa84f8a5ff31fd3d10a94c1ebf7
#
_entry.id   4e078aa84f8a5ff31fd3d10a94c1ebf7
#
_cell.length_a   1.000
_cell.length_b   1.000
_cell.length_c   1.000
_cell.angle_alpha   90.00
_cell.angle_beta   90.00
_cell.angle_gamma   90.00
#
_symmetry.space_group_name_H-M   'P 1'
#
loop_
_entity.id
_entity.type
_entity.pdbx_description
1 polymer ?
#
loop_
_entity_poly.entity_id
_entity_poly.type
_entity_poly.pdbx_seq_one_letter_code
_entity_poly.pdbx_strand_id
1 'polypeptide(L)'
;MEKIVIIPTYNEKENIENILSAVFGMNQDFHVLVIDDGSPDGTADIVKNLVSKFPGQLFIEERKGKLGLGTAYIHGFKWALAKGYQFIFEIDADFSHNP
;
A
#
# COMPACT_ATOMS: atom_id res chain seq x y z
N MET A 1 -4.77 17.64 -8.06
CA MET A 1 -5.41 16.38 -8.48
C MET A 1 -4.68 15.23 -7.84
N GLU A 2 -5.39 14.45 -7.07
CA GLU A 2 -4.73 13.48 -6.23
C GLU A 2 -4.79 12.08 -6.80
N LYS A 3 -3.64 11.43 -6.75
CA LYS A 3 -3.46 10.06 -7.22
C LYS A 3 -3.04 9.19 -6.06
N ILE A 4 -3.64 8.01 -5.95
CA ILE A 4 -3.27 7.08 -4.91
C ILE A 4 -3.00 5.70 -5.50
N VAL A 5 -1.98 5.05 -4.96
CA VAL A 5 -1.61 3.69 -5.32
C VAL A 5 -1.99 2.78 -4.17
N ILE A 6 -2.78 1.75 -4.44
CA ILE A 6 -3.19 0.78 -3.44
C ILE A 6 -2.26 -0.43 -3.55
N ILE A 7 -1.64 -0.79 -2.44
CA ILE A 7 -0.68 -1.89 -2.39
C ILE A 7 -1.10 -2.87 -1.30
N PRO A 8 -1.73 -3.98 -1.67
CA PRO A 8 -2.03 -5.03 -0.69
C PRO A 8 -0.75 -5.73 -0.29
N THR A 9 -0.61 -6.04 1.00
CA THR A 9 0.56 -6.75 1.49
C THR A 9 0.19 -7.92 2.38
N TYR A 10 0.97 -8.99 2.27
CA TYR A 10 0.99 -10.07 3.22
C TYR A 10 2.38 -10.69 3.19
N ASN A 11 3.13 -10.55 4.28
CA ASN A 11 4.52 -11.04 4.38
C ASN A 11 5.43 -10.46 3.30
N GLU A 12 5.40 -9.13 3.18
CA GLU A 12 6.24 -8.43 2.21
C GLU A 12 7.36 -7.63 2.89
N LYS A 13 7.77 -8.05 4.06
CA LYS A 13 8.75 -7.34 4.85
C LYS A 13 10.03 -7.02 4.07
N GLU A 14 10.47 -7.95 3.23
CA GLU A 14 11.73 -7.78 2.51
C GLU A 14 11.61 -6.87 1.30
N ASN A 15 10.39 -6.65 0.82
CA ASN A 15 10.19 -5.91 -0.42
C ASN A 15 9.50 -4.56 -0.22
N ILE A 16 8.76 -4.39 0.88
CA ILE A 16 7.84 -3.26 0.98
C ILE A 16 8.57 -1.91 0.94
N GLU A 17 9.70 -1.81 1.58
CA GLU A 17 10.43 -0.54 1.59
C GLU A 17 10.90 -0.18 0.19
N ASN A 18 11.41 -1.16 -0.56
CA ASN A 18 11.85 -0.93 -1.93
C ASN A 18 10.70 -0.55 -2.84
N ILE A 19 9.55 -1.20 -2.64
CA ILE A 19 8.36 -0.90 -3.43
C ILE A 19 7.91 0.54 -3.19
N LEU A 20 7.86 0.95 -1.93
CA LEU A 20 7.45 2.31 -1.59
C LEU A 20 8.43 3.33 -2.13
N SER A 21 9.72 3.06 -2.02
CA SER A 21 10.73 3.95 -2.58
C SER A 21 10.60 4.08 -4.09
N ALA A 22 10.30 2.98 -4.77
CA ALA A 22 10.12 3.01 -6.22
C ALA A 22 8.91 3.83 -6.62
N VAL A 23 7.79 3.65 -5.91
CA VAL A 23 6.56 4.38 -6.23
C VAL A 23 6.76 5.88 -6.01
N PHE A 24 7.27 6.27 -4.86
CA PHE A 24 7.49 7.68 -4.58
C PHE A 24 8.57 8.27 -5.48
N GLY A 25 9.51 7.44 -5.94
CA GLY A 25 10.53 7.89 -6.88
C GLY A 25 10.00 8.14 -8.28
N MET A 26 8.92 7.46 -8.68
CA MET A 26 8.34 7.66 -9.99
C MET A 26 7.63 9.00 -10.10
N ASN A 27 6.92 9.38 -9.05
CA ASN A 27 6.14 10.61 -9.06
C ASN A 27 5.91 11.06 -7.62
N GLN A 28 6.43 12.21 -7.27
CA GLN A 28 6.34 12.73 -5.91
C GLN A 28 4.91 13.07 -5.50
N ASP A 29 4.01 13.19 -6.47
CA ASP A 29 2.61 13.52 -6.19
C ASP A 29 1.78 12.28 -5.84
N PHE A 30 2.35 11.08 -5.99
CA PHE A 30 1.61 9.88 -5.60
C PHE A 30 1.42 9.82 -4.10
N HIS A 31 0.21 9.43 -3.71
CA HIS A 31 -0.05 8.97 -2.36
C HIS A 31 -0.11 7.44 -2.42
N VAL A 32 0.13 6.79 -1.30
CA VAL A 32 0.14 5.32 -1.25
C VAL A 32 -0.69 4.87 -0.06
N LEU A 33 -1.55 3.90 -0.30
CA LEU A 33 -2.28 3.20 0.75
C LEU A 33 -1.88 1.75 0.75
N VAL A 34 -1.29 1.31 1.84
CA VAL A 34 -0.96 -0.10 2.05
C VAL A 34 -2.11 -0.77 2.78
N ILE A 35 -2.59 -1.88 2.26
CA ILE A 35 -3.61 -2.70 2.94
C ILE A 35 -2.90 -3.95 3.42
N ASP A 36 -2.61 -4.01 4.71
CA ASP A 36 -1.89 -5.16 5.26
C ASP A 36 -2.85 -6.16 5.88
N ASP A 37 -2.75 -7.40 5.46
CA ASP A 37 -3.66 -8.46 5.87
C ASP A 37 -3.11 -9.24 7.07
N GLY A 38 -2.61 -8.52 8.06
CA GLY A 38 -2.16 -9.17 9.29
C GLY A 38 -0.85 -9.92 9.12
N SER A 39 0.10 -9.34 8.37
CA SER A 39 1.40 -9.97 8.14
C SER A 39 2.09 -10.31 9.45
N PRO A 40 2.41 -11.58 9.68
CA PRO A 40 3.13 -11.93 10.91
C PRO A 40 4.62 -11.56 10.89
N ASP A 41 5.17 -11.19 9.73
CA ASP A 41 6.59 -10.92 9.60
C ASP A 41 7.00 -9.49 9.95
N GLY A 42 6.05 -8.63 10.32
CA GLY A 42 6.36 -7.25 10.68
C GLY A 42 6.23 -6.25 9.55
N THR A 43 5.63 -6.64 8.43
CA THR A 43 5.43 -5.73 7.30
C THR A 43 4.75 -4.43 7.72
N ALA A 44 3.67 -4.53 8.50
CA ALA A 44 2.91 -3.35 8.90
C ALA A 44 3.76 -2.40 9.74
N ASP A 45 4.62 -2.94 10.61
CA ASP A 45 5.47 -2.09 11.43
C ASP A 45 6.47 -1.30 10.59
N ILE A 46 6.99 -1.91 9.54
CA ILE A 46 7.90 -1.23 8.63
C ILE A 46 7.16 -0.06 7.95
N VAL A 47 5.95 -0.31 7.47
CA VAL A 47 5.17 0.73 6.82
C VAL A 47 4.85 1.86 7.80
N LYS A 48 4.45 1.51 9.03
CA LYS A 48 4.14 2.52 10.04
C LYS A 48 5.33 3.41 10.33
N ASN A 49 6.53 2.84 10.37
CA ASN A 49 7.73 3.64 10.58
C ASN A 49 8.00 4.56 9.40
N LEU A 50 7.62 4.16 8.21
CA LEU A 50 7.84 4.97 7.02
C LEU A 50 6.79 6.08 6.86
N VAL A 51 5.64 5.95 7.51
CA VAL A 51 4.60 6.99 7.43
C VAL A 51 5.14 8.34 7.89
N SER A 52 6.00 8.34 8.90
CA SER A 52 6.57 9.60 9.39
C SER A 52 7.55 10.23 8.40
N LYS A 53 8.08 9.46 7.47
CA LYS A 53 8.97 9.98 6.44
C LYS A 53 8.21 10.54 5.25
N PHE A 54 6.96 10.14 5.08
CA PHE A 54 6.12 10.59 3.98
C PHE A 54 4.78 11.10 4.54
N PRO A 55 4.82 12.15 5.38
CA PRO A 55 3.61 12.60 6.05
C PRO A 55 2.57 13.10 5.06
N GLY A 56 1.35 12.64 5.23
CA GLY A 56 0.26 13.02 4.35
C GLY A 56 0.28 12.30 3.01
N GLN A 57 1.24 11.42 2.76
CA GLN A 57 1.35 10.71 1.50
C GLN A 57 1.30 9.20 1.62
N LEU A 58 1.71 8.66 2.77
CA LEU A 58 1.70 7.22 3.00
C LEU A 58 0.71 6.88 4.08
N PHE A 59 -0.19 5.96 3.77
CA PHE A 59 -1.24 5.53 4.69
C PHE A 59 -1.24 4.02 4.78
N ILE A 60 -1.71 3.48 5.90
CA ILE A 60 -1.83 2.04 6.08
C ILE A 60 -3.16 1.70 6.74
N GLU A 61 -3.79 0.66 6.20
CA GLU A 61 -4.96 0.03 6.80
C GLU A 61 -4.60 -1.41 7.11
N GLU A 62 -4.84 -1.84 8.34
CA GLU A 62 -4.54 -3.21 8.75
C GLU A 62 -5.83 -4.00 8.87
N ARG A 63 -5.84 -5.20 8.29
CA ARG A 63 -6.98 -6.08 8.42
C ARG A 63 -6.56 -7.32 9.21
N LYS A 64 -7.54 -8.01 9.76
CA LYS A 64 -7.26 -9.22 10.52
C LYS A 64 -7.20 -10.41 9.58
N GLY A 65 -6.02 -10.98 9.46
CA GLY A 65 -5.81 -12.18 8.67
C GLY A 65 -5.87 -11.93 7.18
N LYS A 66 -5.54 -12.98 6.44
CA LYS A 66 -5.44 -12.91 4.99
C LYS A 66 -6.81 -13.13 4.37
N LEU A 67 -7.46 -12.04 3.99
CA LEU A 67 -8.82 -12.07 3.47
C LEU A 67 -8.89 -12.17 1.96
N GLY A 68 -7.74 -12.15 1.29
CA GLY A 68 -7.69 -12.27 -0.16
C GLY A 68 -7.38 -10.99 -0.87
N LEU A 69 -6.66 -11.12 -1.99
CA LEU A 69 -6.17 -9.99 -2.75
C LEU A 69 -7.30 -9.11 -3.28
N GLY A 70 -8.34 -9.74 -3.83
CA GLY A 70 -9.46 -8.99 -4.39
C GLY A 70 -10.17 -8.14 -3.34
N THR A 71 -10.36 -8.68 -2.13
CA THR A 71 -11.02 -7.92 -1.08
C THR A 71 -10.13 -6.77 -0.59
N ALA A 72 -8.80 -6.94 -0.65
CA ALA A 72 -7.89 -5.86 -0.28
C ALA A 72 -8.02 -4.69 -1.25
N TYR A 73 -8.09 -4.97 -2.54
CA TYR A 73 -8.27 -3.90 -3.52
C TYR A 73 -9.61 -3.21 -3.35
N ILE A 74 -10.68 -3.96 -3.08
CA ILE A 74 -11.99 -3.37 -2.85
C ILE A 74 -11.96 -2.47 -1.62
N HIS A 75 -11.34 -2.93 -0.55
CA HIS A 75 -11.21 -2.13 0.67
C HIS A 75 -10.47 -0.82 0.38
N GLY A 76 -9.35 -0.92 -0.31
CA GLY A 76 -8.56 0.26 -0.65
C GLY A 76 -9.28 1.20 -1.58
N PHE A 77 -9.99 0.65 -2.56
CA PHE A 77 -10.75 1.46 -3.51
C PHE A 77 -11.83 2.28 -2.79
N LYS A 78 -12.57 1.63 -1.89
CA LYS A 78 -13.61 2.32 -1.12
C LYS A 78 -13.01 3.38 -0.22
N TRP A 79 -11.88 3.08 0.41
CA TRP A 79 -11.18 4.03 1.25
C TRP A 79 -10.77 5.26 0.44
N ALA A 80 -10.22 5.02 -0.75
CA ALA A 80 -9.74 6.11 -1.60
C ALA A 80 -10.89 6.97 -2.11
N LEU A 81 -12.00 6.34 -2.49
CA LEU A 81 -13.17 7.10 -2.93
C LEU A 81 -13.71 7.97 -1.80
N ALA A 82 -13.74 7.43 -0.58
CA ALA A 82 -14.23 8.19 0.57
C ALA A 82 -13.35 9.39 0.87
N LYS A 83 -12.06 9.32 0.52
CA LYS A 83 -11.12 10.42 0.73
C LYS A 83 -11.07 11.40 -0.43
N GLY A 84 -11.78 11.11 -1.52
CA GLY A 84 -11.88 12.04 -2.64
C GLY A 84 -10.80 11.90 -3.70
N TYR A 85 -10.08 10.78 -3.73
CA TYR A 85 -9.07 10.58 -4.76
C TYR A 85 -9.73 10.40 -6.12
N GLN A 86 -9.13 11.00 -7.14
CA GLN A 86 -9.65 10.97 -8.51
C GLN A 86 -9.00 9.89 -9.35
N PHE A 87 -7.76 9.56 -9.04
CA PHE A 87 -7.02 8.52 -9.77
C PHE A 87 -6.56 7.47 -8.77
N ILE A 88 -6.97 6.23 -8.99
CA ILE A 88 -6.68 5.12 -8.10
C ILE A 88 -5.99 4.04 -8.90
N PHE A 89 -4.77 3.71 -8.51
CA PHE A 89 -3.96 2.70 -9.16
C PHE A 89 -3.77 1.52 -8.22
N GLU A 90 -3.51 0.36 -8.76
CA GLU A 90 -3.28 -0.85 -7.98
C GLU A 90 -1.94 -1.44 -8.37
N ILE A 91 -1.13 -1.78 -7.38
CA ILE A 91 0.16 -2.41 -7.59
C ILE A 91 0.25 -3.62 -6.68
N ASP A 92 0.66 -4.75 -7.25
CA ASP A 92 0.91 -5.96 -6.48
C ASP A 92 2.30 -5.84 -5.84
N ALA A 93 2.35 -6.03 -4.52
CA ALA A 93 3.61 -5.94 -3.79
C ALA A 93 4.53 -7.12 -4.04
N ASP A 94 4.03 -8.17 -4.64
CA ASP A 94 4.80 -9.37 -4.88
C ASP A 94 5.44 -9.32 -6.26
N PHE A 95 6.74 -9.12 -6.32
CA PHE A 95 7.46 -9.11 -7.58
C PHE A 95 7.85 -10.50 -8.06
N SER A 96 7.55 -11.53 -7.27
CA SER A 96 8.07 -12.85 -7.54
C SER A 96 7.50 -13.48 -8.82
N HIS A 97 6.29 -13.08 -9.19
CA HIS A 97 5.67 -13.64 -10.39
C HIS A 97 6.15 -12.97 -11.64
N ASN A 98 6.99 -12.03 -11.51
CA ASN A 98 7.45 -11.27 -12.64
C ASN A 98 8.26 -12.14 -13.56
N PRO A 99 7.84 -12.33 -14.74
CA PRO A 99 8.55 -13.16 -15.70
C PRO A 99 9.81 -12.50 -16.19
#